data_ac81d75b0fbed9d057a2d7de7b5a32bc
#
_entry.id   ac81d75b0fbed9d057a2d7de7b5a32bc
#
_cell.length_a   1.000
_cell.length_b   1.000
_cell.length_c   1.000
_cell.angle_alpha   90.00
_cell.angle_beta   90.00
_cell.angle_gamma   90.00
#
_symmetry.space_group_name_H-M   'P 1'
#
loop_
_entity.id
_entity.type
_entity.pdbx_description
1 polymer ?
#
loop_
_entity_poly.entity_id
_entity_poly.type
_entity_poly.pdbx_seq_one_letter_code
_entity_poly.pdbx_strand_id
1 'polypeptide(L)'
;MKLCNDVITVFNARVDPDEGGNVWAPTVIAGASWYATDASTVDASKGGLVAANKATIRIPVEADTGGKQYTDPVSYANAEDVSGLWTLKGGDIVVRAAVPEISDFGTAVFAEGENHPVNSEGLDGVTRAAVTGAEWTPAKLKAAYADCVTVLGVTDNRRAPNAPHWRITGT
;
A
#
# COMPACT_ATOMS: atom_id res chain seq x y z
N MET A 1 -19.05 8.10 -11.31
CA MET A 1 -18.70 7.24 -12.48
C MET A 1 -19.43 5.91 -12.32
N LYS A 2 -20.35 5.55 -13.22
CA LYS A 2 -21.25 4.39 -13.04
C LYS A 2 -20.61 2.98 -13.08
N LEU A 3 -19.29 2.89 -13.26
CA LEU A 3 -18.57 1.61 -13.37
C LEU A 3 -17.47 1.45 -12.29
N CYS A 4 -17.53 2.25 -11.23
CA CYS A 4 -16.57 2.19 -10.14
C CYS A 4 -17.26 1.56 -8.94
N ASN A 5 -17.24 0.23 -8.88
CA ASN A 5 -17.92 -0.56 -7.84
C ASN A 5 -16.94 -1.39 -7.01
N ASP A 6 -15.64 -1.27 -7.30
CA ASP A 6 -14.63 -2.02 -6.58
C ASP A 6 -14.35 -1.35 -5.23
N VAL A 7 -14.06 -2.18 -4.25
CA VAL A 7 -13.50 -1.75 -2.98
C VAL A 7 -12.02 -2.11 -3.00
N ILE A 8 -11.20 -1.15 -2.68
CA ILE A 8 -9.76 -1.32 -2.60
C ILE A 8 -9.25 -0.86 -1.24
N THR A 9 -8.10 -1.36 -0.85
CA THR A 9 -7.33 -0.81 0.28
C THR A 9 -5.99 -0.31 -0.24
N VAL A 10 -5.71 0.95 0.02
CA VAL A 10 -4.42 1.58 -0.25
C VAL A 10 -3.61 1.55 1.03
N PHE A 11 -2.43 0.96 0.98
CA PHE A 11 -1.45 0.99 2.06
C PHE A 11 -0.39 2.04 1.72
N ASN A 12 -0.43 3.14 2.45
CA ASN A 12 0.53 4.22 2.28
C ASN A 12 1.78 3.97 3.11
N ALA A 13 2.92 3.86 2.45
CA ALA A 13 4.20 3.75 3.11
C ALA A 13 4.68 5.10 3.64
N ARG A 14 5.14 5.12 4.87
CA ARG A 14 5.80 6.26 5.49
C ARG A 14 7.06 5.78 6.19
N VAL A 15 8.13 6.53 6.12
CA VAL A 15 9.32 6.25 6.92
C VAL A 15 9.04 6.64 8.36
N ASP A 16 9.26 5.72 9.27
CA ASP A 16 9.22 6.01 10.70
C ASP A 16 10.44 6.87 11.04
N PRO A 17 10.23 8.07 11.59
CA PRO A 17 11.34 8.96 11.93
C PRO A 17 12.21 8.42 13.06
N ASP A 18 11.65 7.60 13.93
CA ASP A 18 12.35 7.10 15.13
C ASP A 18 13.07 5.79 14.86
N GLU A 19 12.47 4.91 14.08
CA GLU A 19 12.98 3.57 13.85
C GLU A 19 13.56 3.33 12.45
N GLY A 20 13.37 4.25 11.52
CA GLY A 20 13.91 4.18 10.16
C GLY A 20 13.28 3.11 9.26
N GLY A 21 12.26 2.42 9.73
CA GLY A 21 11.48 1.46 8.96
C GLY A 21 10.32 2.11 8.21
N ASN A 22 9.61 1.33 7.39
CA ASN A 22 8.36 1.77 6.79
C ASN A 22 7.18 1.41 7.69
N VAL A 23 6.42 2.42 8.07
CA VAL A 23 5.09 2.25 8.65
C VAL A 23 4.06 2.37 7.55
N TRP A 24 3.05 1.54 7.60
CA TRP A 24 2.01 1.46 6.58
C TRP A 24 0.65 1.83 7.15
N ALA A 25 0.01 2.81 6.56
CA ALA A 25 -1.33 3.23 6.94
C ALA A 25 -2.36 2.75 5.90
N PRO A 26 -3.30 1.88 6.27
CA PRO A 26 -4.33 1.42 5.38
C PRO A 26 -5.44 2.46 5.23
N THR A 27 -5.96 2.59 4.02
CA THR A 27 -7.18 3.36 3.72
C THR A 27 -8.06 2.52 2.82
N VAL A 28 -9.23 2.15 3.32
CA VAL A 28 -10.26 1.47 2.53
C VAL A 28 -10.99 2.50 1.69
N ILE A 29 -11.10 2.25 0.41
CA ILE A 29 -11.74 3.15 -0.56
C ILE A 29 -12.80 2.37 -1.32
N ALA A 30 -14.05 2.79 -1.19
CA ALA A 30 -15.16 2.23 -1.95
C ALA A 30 -15.48 3.11 -3.17
N GLY A 31 -15.85 2.47 -4.27
CA GLY A 31 -16.17 3.18 -5.51
C GLY A 31 -14.97 3.40 -6.42
N ALA A 32 -13.94 2.58 -6.31
CA ALA A 32 -12.84 2.53 -7.26
C ALA A 32 -13.18 1.67 -8.50
N SER A 33 -12.36 1.71 -9.53
CA SER A 33 -12.38 0.75 -10.61
C SER A 33 -11.03 0.07 -10.75
N TRP A 34 -11.06 -1.24 -10.87
CA TRP A 34 -9.87 -2.08 -11.04
C TRP A 34 -9.89 -2.74 -12.41
N TYR A 35 -8.85 -2.53 -13.16
CA TYR A 35 -8.63 -3.19 -14.43
C TYR A 35 -7.25 -3.83 -14.42
N ALA A 36 -7.21 -5.14 -14.43
CA ALA A 36 -5.97 -5.92 -14.50
C ALA A 36 -5.83 -6.56 -15.87
N THR A 37 -4.61 -6.67 -16.32
CA THR A 37 -4.24 -7.42 -17.53
C THR A 37 -3.17 -8.42 -17.15
N ASP A 38 -3.49 -9.69 -17.31
CA ASP A 38 -2.51 -10.76 -17.19
C ASP A 38 -1.69 -10.79 -18.47
N ALA A 39 -0.41 -10.58 -18.33
CA ALA A 39 0.52 -10.59 -19.43
C ALA A 39 1.79 -11.33 -19.06
N SER A 40 2.45 -11.90 -20.04
CA SER A 40 3.79 -12.43 -19.89
C SER A 40 4.71 -11.82 -20.92
N THR A 41 5.94 -11.55 -20.55
CA THR A 41 6.98 -11.09 -21.46
C THR A 41 8.11 -12.11 -21.49
N VAL A 42 8.81 -12.17 -22.62
CA VAL A 42 10.03 -12.98 -22.73
C VAL A 42 11.19 -12.15 -22.22
N ASP A 43 11.81 -12.59 -21.13
CA ASP A 43 13.05 -11.99 -20.64
C ASP A 43 14.22 -12.90 -21.04
N ALA A 44 14.94 -12.46 -22.07
CA ALA A 44 16.08 -13.19 -22.60
C ALA A 44 17.22 -13.34 -21.59
N SER A 45 17.34 -12.40 -20.64
CA SER A 45 18.36 -12.44 -19.59
C SER A 45 18.08 -13.46 -18.50
N LYS A 46 16.80 -13.79 -18.28
CA LYS A 46 16.33 -14.78 -17.32
C LYS A 46 15.91 -16.11 -17.95
N GLY A 47 16.05 -16.22 -19.27
CA GLY A 47 15.86 -17.48 -20.01
C GLY A 47 14.42 -17.98 -20.06
N GLY A 48 13.41 -17.15 -19.98
CA GLY A 48 12.03 -17.61 -20.01
C GLY A 48 10.95 -16.53 -20.01
N LEU A 49 9.71 -17.01 -19.85
CA LEU A 49 8.54 -16.16 -19.67
C LEU A 49 8.50 -15.59 -18.26
N VAL A 50 8.38 -14.29 -18.17
CA VAL A 50 8.21 -13.57 -16.89
C VAL A 50 6.82 -12.95 -16.87
N ALA A 51 6.12 -13.11 -15.77
CA ALA A 51 4.84 -12.47 -15.57
C ALA A 51 4.99 -10.94 -15.64
N ALA A 52 4.19 -10.30 -16.46
CA ALA A 52 4.17 -8.85 -16.65
C ALA A 52 2.77 -8.30 -16.37
N ASN A 53 2.16 -8.80 -15.30
CA ASN A 53 0.83 -8.41 -14.88
C ASN A 53 0.82 -6.93 -14.55
N LYS A 54 -0.16 -6.23 -15.08
CA LYS A 54 -0.35 -4.80 -14.83
C LYS A 54 -1.78 -4.53 -14.41
N ALA A 55 -1.94 -3.69 -13.41
CA ALA A 55 -3.24 -3.17 -13.05
C ALA A 55 -3.29 -1.66 -13.30
N THR A 56 -4.44 -1.23 -13.78
CA THR A 56 -4.82 0.18 -13.85
C THR A 56 -6.01 0.39 -12.93
N ILE A 57 -5.83 1.24 -11.95
CA ILE A 57 -6.85 1.53 -10.96
C ILE A 57 -7.25 3.00 -11.10
N ARG A 58 -8.55 3.28 -11.06
CA ARG A 58 -9.05 4.65 -11.01
C ARG A 58 -9.82 4.86 -9.73
N ILE A 59 -9.50 5.94 -9.04
CA ILE A 59 -10.17 6.36 -7.82
C ILE A 59 -10.84 7.70 -8.11
N PRO A 60 -12.16 7.72 -8.26
CA PRO A 60 -12.89 8.98 -8.41
C PRO A 60 -12.68 9.90 -7.20
N VAL A 61 -12.74 11.20 -7.43
CA VAL A 61 -12.60 12.17 -6.33
C VAL A 61 -13.73 12.04 -5.30
N GLU A 62 -14.90 11.60 -5.75
CA GLU A 62 -16.07 11.33 -4.92
C GLU A 62 -16.08 9.93 -4.25
N ALA A 63 -15.02 9.13 -4.41
CA ALA A 63 -14.95 7.80 -3.80
C ALA A 63 -14.99 7.92 -2.27
N ASP A 64 -15.65 6.96 -1.64
CA ASP A 64 -15.72 6.90 -0.18
C ASP A 64 -14.39 6.39 0.39
N THR A 65 -13.73 7.25 1.16
CA THR A 65 -12.44 6.99 1.81
C THR A 65 -12.57 6.79 3.32
N GLY A 66 -13.80 6.56 3.81
CA GLY A 66 -14.05 6.48 5.25
C GLY A 66 -13.81 7.81 5.97
N GLY A 67 -13.97 8.94 5.27
CA GLY A 67 -13.76 10.28 5.83
C GLY A 67 -12.31 10.78 5.83
N LYS A 68 -11.36 9.98 5.36
CA LYS A 68 -9.97 10.44 5.22
C LYS A 68 -9.80 11.43 4.08
N GLN A 69 -8.97 12.42 4.28
CA GLN A 69 -8.67 13.44 3.28
C GLN A 69 -7.42 13.08 2.47
N TYR A 70 -7.50 13.31 1.15
CA TYR A 70 -6.32 13.20 0.31
C TYR A 70 -5.36 14.36 0.57
N THR A 71 -4.10 14.03 0.73
CA THR A 71 -3.01 15.01 0.75
C THR A 71 -1.90 14.59 -0.20
N ASP A 72 -1.09 15.51 -0.65
CA ASP A 72 0.04 15.18 -1.49
C ASP A 72 1.11 14.38 -0.73
N PRO A 73 1.96 13.61 -1.43
CA PRO A 73 2.91 12.72 -0.78
C PRO A 73 3.93 13.43 0.12
N VAL A 74 4.29 14.67 -0.20
CA VAL A 74 5.26 15.43 0.61
C VAL A 74 4.62 15.88 1.91
N SER A 75 3.43 16.44 1.82
CA SER A 75 2.66 16.84 3.00
C SER A 75 2.32 15.64 3.90
N TYR A 76 1.97 14.49 3.27
CA TYR A 76 1.72 13.25 4.00
C TYR A 76 2.95 12.76 4.79
N ALA A 77 4.12 12.81 4.16
CA ALA A 77 5.37 12.36 4.79
C ALA A 77 5.75 13.23 5.99
N ASN A 78 5.41 14.52 5.96
CA ASN A 78 5.76 15.48 7.00
C ASN A 78 4.64 15.69 8.04
N ALA A 79 3.48 15.06 7.88
CA ALA A 79 2.39 15.20 8.83
C ALA A 79 2.74 14.51 10.17
N GLU A 80 2.44 15.15 11.28
CA GLU A 80 2.58 14.55 12.62
C GLU A 80 1.59 13.41 12.80
N ASP A 81 0.35 13.60 12.39
CA ASP A 81 -0.72 12.61 12.42
C ASP A 81 -1.26 12.36 11.01
N VAL A 82 -1.30 11.10 10.61
CA VAL A 82 -1.82 10.64 9.32
C VAL A 82 -3.12 9.85 9.44
N SER A 83 -3.69 9.73 10.62
CA SER A 83 -4.89 8.92 10.87
C SER A 83 -6.09 9.34 10.02
N GLY A 84 -6.24 10.66 9.82
CA GLY A 84 -7.28 11.26 8.98
C GLY A 84 -6.85 11.54 7.53
N LEU A 85 -5.68 11.09 7.12
CA LEU A 85 -5.09 11.40 5.83
C LEU A 85 -4.82 10.16 5.01
N TRP A 86 -4.80 10.34 3.68
CA TRP A 86 -4.29 9.34 2.76
C TRP A 86 -3.60 10.01 1.57
N THR A 87 -2.78 9.26 0.87
CA THR A 87 -2.02 9.76 -0.28
C THR A 87 -1.86 8.68 -1.34
N LEU A 88 -1.18 9.02 -2.42
CA LEU A 88 -0.81 8.09 -3.48
C LEU A 88 0.59 8.42 -4.00
N LYS A 89 1.48 7.45 -3.93
CA LYS A 89 2.84 7.57 -4.48
C LYS A 89 3.38 6.24 -4.96
N GLY A 90 4.44 6.26 -5.71
CA GLY A 90 5.18 5.05 -6.06
C GLY A 90 5.67 4.31 -4.82
N GLY A 91 5.56 2.99 -4.84
CA GLY A 91 5.90 2.13 -3.72
C GLY A 91 4.76 1.83 -2.76
N ASP A 92 3.65 2.55 -2.81
CA ASP A 92 2.44 2.18 -2.07
C ASP A 92 1.89 0.84 -2.56
N ILE A 93 1.10 0.18 -1.75
CA ILE A 93 0.47 -1.10 -2.12
C ILE A 93 -1.02 -0.90 -2.21
N VAL A 94 -1.63 -1.51 -3.22
CA VAL A 94 -3.08 -1.49 -3.39
C VAL A 94 -3.60 -2.92 -3.51
N VAL A 95 -4.60 -3.22 -2.70
CA VAL A 95 -5.28 -4.52 -2.70
C VAL A 95 -6.72 -4.30 -3.12
N ARG A 96 -7.25 -5.19 -3.98
CA ARG A 96 -8.67 -5.19 -4.37
C ARG A 96 -9.50 -5.96 -3.34
N ALA A 97 -9.58 -5.41 -2.16
CA ALA A 97 -10.40 -5.90 -1.05
C ALA A 97 -10.54 -4.81 0.00
N ALA A 98 -11.56 -4.92 0.85
CA ALA A 98 -11.59 -4.19 2.10
C ALA A 98 -10.70 -4.94 3.11
N VAL A 99 -9.60 -4.34 3.49
CA VAL A 99 -8.68 -4.85 4.52
C VAL A 99 -8.70 -3.84 5.67
N PRO A 100 -9.66 -3.95 6.59
CA PRO A 100 -10.00 -2.84 7.47
C PRO A 100 -9.00 -2.61 8.59
N GLU A 101 -8.32 -3.63 9.08
CA GLU A 101 -7.45 -3.47 10.23
C GLU A 101 -6.25 -4.41 10.13
N ILE A 102 -5.15 -3.86 9.72
CA ILE A 102 -3.86 -4.47 9.92
C ILE A 102 -3.09 -3.50 10.81
N SER A 103 -3.19 -3.71 12.10
CA SER A 103 -2.61 -2.82 13.11
C SER A 103 -1.10 -2.73 13.01
N ASP A 104 -0.45 -3.75 12.48
CA ASP A 104 1.01 -3.88 12.49
C ASP A 104 1.60 -4.13 11.11
N PHE A 105 1.01 -3.53 10.07
CA PHE A 105 1.49 -3.73 8.71
C PHE A 105 2.84 -3.02 8.49
N GLY A 106 3.84 -3.82 8.18
CA GLY A 106 5.20 -3.33 7.91
C GLY A 106 6.00 -2.93 9.14
N THR A 107 5.38 -2.88 10.31
CA THR A 107 6.10 -2.65 11.55
C THR A 107 6.80 -3.94 11.95
N ALA A 108 8.08 -3.88 12.16
CA ALA A 108 8.80 -4.99 12.73
C ALA A 108 8.38 -5.12 14.20
N VAL A 109 7.74 -6.20 14.56
CA VAL A 109 7.44 -6.52 15.94
C VAL A 109 8.60 -7.28 16.52
N PHE A 110 8.88 -7.04 17.74
CA PHE A 110 9.94 -7.71 18.44
C PHE A 110 9.34 -8.69 19.40
N ALA A 111 9.74 -9.93 19.29
CA ALA A 111 9.39 -10.92 20.28
C ALA A 111 10.39 -10.84 21.44
N GLU A 112 9.84 -10.69 22.61
CA GLU A 112 10.63 -10.66 23.85
C GLU A 112 11.40 -11.98 24.00
N GLY A 113 12.70 -11.88 24.22
CA GLY A 113 13.57 -13.06 24.37
C GLY A 113 14.17 -13.58 23.08
N GLU A 114 13.79 -13.06 21.95
CA GLU A 114 14.49 -13.35 20.70
C GLU A 114 15.71 -12.46 20.56
N ASN A 115 16.78 -13.06 20.06
CA ASN A 115 18.07 -12.39 20.01
C ASN A 115 18.13 -11.46 18.79
N HIS A 116 17.71 -10.26 18.98
CA HIS A 116 17.65 -9.29 17.92
C HIS A 116 18.89 -8.43 17.88
N PRO A 117 19.38 -8.17 16.67
CA PRO A 117 20.57 -7.36 16.52
C PRO A 117 20.32 -5.88 16.83
N VAL A 118 19.08 -5.51 16.96
CA VAL A 118 18.74 -4.12 17.27
C VAL A 118 17.91 -4.08 18.51
N ASN A 119 18.48 -3.52 19.49
CA ASN A 119 17.74 -3.19 20.67
C ASN A 119 17.52 -1.72 20.69
N SER A 120 16.30 -1.33 20.75
CA SER A 120 16.00 -0.02 21.26
C SER A 120 16.33 -0.03 22.75
N GLU A 121 16.84 1.03 23.23
CA GLU A 121 17.08 1.19 24.66
C GLU A 121 15.80 0.87 25.44
N GLY A 122 15.89 -0.01 26.40
CA GLY A 122 14.74 -0.50 27.13
C GLY A 122 14.02 -1.69 26.53
N LEU A 123 14.50 -2.19 25.40
CA LEU A 123 13.98 -3.38 24.75
C LEU A 123 15.05 -4.48 24.73
N ASP A 124 15.81 -4.58 25.79
CA ASP A 124 16.83 -5.60 25.94
C ASP A 124 16.24 -6.99 25.80
N GLY A 125 16.80 -7.76 24.93
CA GLY A 125 16.28 -9.10 24.60
C GLY A 125 15.10 -9.08 23.63
N VAL A 126 14.69 -7.91 23.20
CA VAL A 126 13.72 -7.80 22.16
C VAL A 126 14.43 -7.72 20.83
N THR A 127 14.10 -8.60 20.02
CA THR A 127 14.62 -8.64 18.70
C THR A 127 13.53 -8.21 17.75
N ARG A 128 13.91 -7.44 16.78
CA ARG A 128 13.07 -7.18 15.63
C ARG A 128 13.02 -8.41 14.77
N ALA A 129 12.36 -9.39 15.24
CA ALA A 129 11.96 -10.42 14.37
C ALA A 129 11.01 -9.80 13.36
N ALA A 130 11.31 -10.01 12.16
CA ALA A 130 10.24 -9.99 11.24
C ALA A 130 9.21 -10.97 11.85
N VAL A 131 8.39 -10.44 12.68
CA VAL A 131 7.08 -10.82 12.74
C VAL A 131 6.59 -12.15 13.13
N THR A 132 5.98 -12.10 14.15
CA THR A 132 5.00 -13.08 14.58
C THR A 132 3.82 -13.14 13.62
N GLY A 133 3.10 -14.24 13.60
CA GLY A 133 2.10 -14.57 12.59
C GLY A 133 0.97 -13.57 12.30
N ALA A 134 0.83 -12.52 13.11
CA ALA A 134 -0.17 -11.48 12.90
C ALA A 134 0.31 -10.32 12.05
N GLU A 135 1.62 -10.20 11.83
CA GLU A 135 2.17 -9.08 11.10
C GLU A 135 2.08 -9.26 9.60
N TRP A 136 1.61 -8.22 8.99
CA TRP A 136 1.52 -8.14 7.56
C TRP A 136 2.74 -7.44 6.99
N THR A 137 3.38 -8.11 6.07
CA THR A 137 4.42 -7.54 5.23
C THR A 137 3.88 -7.40 3.81
N PRO A 138 4.49 -6.56 2.96
CA PRO A 138 4.16 -6.51 1.55
C PRO A 138 4.14 -7.88 0.87
N ALA A 139 5.06 -8.75 1.22
CA ALA A 139 5.15 -10.10 0.67
C ALA A 139 3.99 -11.00 1.13
N LYS A 140 3.64 -10.96 2.41
CA LYS A 140 2.49 -11.71 2.94
C LYS A 140 1.17 -11.21 2.34
N LEU A 141 1.04 -9.89 2.17
CA LEU A 141 -0.14 -9.30 1.56
C LEU A 141 -0.30 -9.76 0.10
N LYS A 142 0.78 -9.74 -0.67
CA LYS A 142 0.78 -10.25 -2.05
C LYS A 142 0.51 -11.75 -2.13
N ALA A 143 0.92 -12.52 -1.15
CA ALA A 143 0.62 -13.96 -1.09
C ALA A 143 -0.83 -14.25 -0.71
N ALA A 144 -1.43 -13.40 0.13
CA ALA A 144 -2.80 -13.57 0.61
C ALA A 144 -3.85 -13.08 -0.38
N TYR A 145 -3.53 -12.05 -1.16
CA TYR A 145 -4.46 -11.41 -2.09
C TYR A 145 -3.94 -11.50 -3.52
N ALA A 146 -4.69 -12.18 -4.37
CA ALA A 146 -4.33 -12.33 -5.80
C ALA A 146 -4.30 -10.96 -6.52
N ASP A 147 -5.26 -10.09 -6.21
CA ASP A 147 -5.34 -8.74 -6.74
C ASP A 147 -4.63 -7.75 -5.79
N CYS A 148 -3.31 -7.88 -5.70
CA CYS A 148 -2.44 -7.01 -4.91
C CYS A 148 -1.30 -6.49 -5.78
N VAL A 149 -1.14 -5.19 -5.85
CA VAL A 149 -0.12 -4.54 -6.68
C VAL A 149 0.68 -3.50 -5.92
N THR A 150 1.93 -3.35 -6.32
CA THR A 150 2.74 -2.19 -5.92
C THR A 150 2.51 -1.05 -6.92
N VAL A 151 2.27 0.13 -6.43
CA VAL A 151 2.10 1.33 -7.25
C VAL A 151 3.42 1.67 -7.93
N LEU A 152 3.39 1.73 -9.26
CA LEU A 152 4.52 2.18 -10.08
C LEU A 152 4.40 3.66 -10.42
N GLY A 153 3.18 4.13 -10.64
CA GLY A 153 2.94 5.50 -11.01
C GLY A 153 1.53 5.96 -10.70
N VAL A 154 1.41 7.24 -10.44
CA VAL A 154 0.16 7.92 -10.18
C VAL A 154 0.00 9.06 -11.16
N THR A 155 -1.17 9.16 -11.78
CA THR A 155 -1.55 10.29 -12.63
C THR A 155 -2.72 11.03 -11.98
N ASP A 156 -2.53 12.30 -11.73
CA ASP A 156 -3.57 13.17 -11.19
C ASP A 156 -4.44 13.73 -12.31
N ASN A 157 -5.62 13.18 -12.45
CA ASN A 157 -6.65 13.63 -13.40
C ASN A 157 -7.82 14.34 -12.69
N ARG A 158 -7.62 14.90 -11.51
CA ARG A 158 -8.68 15.61 -10.76
C ARG A 158 -9.24 16.82 -11.48
N ARG A 159 -8.50 17.36 -12.45
CA ARG A 159 -8.96 18.49 -13.30
C ARG A 159 -9.73 18.05 -14.53
N ALA A 160 -9.93 16.74 -14.74
CA ALA A 160 -10.71 16.26 -15.87
C ALA A 160 -12.19 16.71 -15.75
N PRO A 161 -12.78 17.35 -16.77
CA PRO A 161 -14.08 18.02 -16.62
C PRO A 161 -15.24 17.06 -16.37
N ASN A 162 -15.15 15.84 -16.86
CA ASN A 162 -16.29 14.90 -16.80
C ASN A 162 -16.11 13.73 -15.84
N ALA A 163 -14.90 13.48 -15.39
CA ALA A 163 -14.61 12.34 -14.51
C ALA A 163 -13.30 12.60 -13.75
N PRO A 164 -13.30 13.48 -12.76
CA PRO A 164 -12.11 13.76 -11.97
C PRO A 164 -11.73 12.51 -11.15
N HIS A 165 -10.47 12.09 -11.29
CA HIS A 165 -9.98 10.87 -10.64
C HIS A 165 -8.45 10.86 -10.51
N TRP A 166 -7.94 10.01 -9.65
CA TRP A 166 -6.56 9.55 -9.70
C TRP A 166 -6.49 8.26 -10.52
N ARG A 167 -5.48 8.12 -11.34
CA ARG A 167 -5.17 6.87 -12.03
C ARG A 167 -3.86 6.32 -11.51
N ILE A 168 -3.89 5.07 -11.09
CA ILE A 168 -2.75 4.32 -10.59
C ILE A 168 -2.40 3.26 -11.64
N THR A 169 -1.10 3.07 -11.86
CA THR A 169 -0.56 1.90 -12.54
C THR A 169 0.28 1.12 -11.55
N GLY A 170 0.09 -0.19 -11.51
CA GLY A 170 0.78 -1.08 -10.58
C GLY A 170 1.11 -2.45 -11.17
N THR A 171 1.95 -3.19 -10.48
CA THR A 171 2.39 -4.54 -10.83
C THR A 171 2.59 -5.39 -9.57
#